data_e19f34e01ab01937e9af0abe67900e30
#
_entry.id   e19f34e01ab01937e9af0abe67900e30
#
_cell.length_a   1.000
_cell.length_b   1.000
_cell.length_c   1.000
_cell.angle_alpha   90.00
_cell.angle_beta   90.00
_cell.angle_gamma   90.00
#
_symmetry.space_group_name_H-M   'P 1'
#
loop_
_entity.id
_entity.type
_entity.pdbx_description
1 polymer ?
#
loop_
_entity_poly.entity_id
_entity_poly.type
_entity_poly.pdbx_seq_one_letter_code
_entity_poly.pdbx_strand_id
1 'polypeptide(L)'
;MKHLRRSHTIGRREFIKTGALAGLGVGLATLTGSASASVPPTPRVRRYAPLGRTGMKISDISFGADQLTPSQEDLVHHAFDLGINYFDTAETYAGGESETALGNALRGKRDKVFLTSKTLAWPDTKKGEIMQALEGSLRRLQTDHVDVYFNHAVNDVARLKNPEWYEFAETAKKQGKIRFTGVSGHAGHLIECLDYAIDTGKFDVILCAFNFGQDPHFYQHLLGGFDWVARQPGLPRVLEKARSHGVGVVTMKTLMGARLNDMRPYERGGATFAQAAFRCVLSHQNVDALIISMTSRESIDEYLGASGSQRVQAEDLPLLEKYARLNGTSYCRNACNACEDACPAGVAIADVMRTRMYAVDYGAMRMARDEYAMVARNAEACLSCSAKPCAGACPHGLKIDALTAPTHRLLTSA
;
A
#
# COMPACT_ATOMS: atom_id res chain seq x y z
N MET A 1 -56.66 -7.06 -3.66
CA MET A 1 -56.39 -6.59 -5.05
C MET A 1 -54.88 -6.44 -5.20
N LYS A 2 -54.28 -7.36 -5.97
CA LYS A 2 -52.83 -7.45 -6.20
C LYS A 2 -52.46 -6.64 -7.44
N HIS A 3 -51.54 -5.67 -7.35
CA HIS A 3 -50.90 -5.09 -8.53
C HIS A 3 -49.47 -5.58 -8.61
N LEU A 4 -49.24 -6.50 -9.51
CA LEU A 4 -47.93 -6.94 -10.00
C LEU A 4 -47.37 -5.87 -10.96
N ARG A 5 -46.20 -5.32 -10.64
CA ARG A 5 -45.40 -4.55 -11.62
C ARG A 5 -44.48 -5.55 -12.36
N ARG A 6 -44.69 -5.64 -13.66
CA ARG A 6 -43.83 -6.38 -14.59
C ARG A 6 -42.56 -5.55 -14.89
N SER A 7 -41.40 -6.15 -14.67
CA SER A 7 -40.11 -5.63 -15.16
C SER A 7 -39.93 -6.03 -16.63
N HIS A 8 -39.77 -5.07 -17.51
CA HIS A 8 -39.40 -5.31 -18.90
C HIS A 8 -37.86 -5.40 -19.00
N THR A 9 -37.38 -6.61 -19.24
CA THR A 9 -36.01 -6.87 -19.71
C THR A 9 -35.96 -6.72 -21.22
N ILE A 10 -35.23 -5.74 -21.75
CA ILE A 10 -35.01 -5.56 -23.19
C ILE A 10 -33.93 -6.56 -23.63
N GLY A 11 -34.33 -7.49 -24.52
CA GLY A 11 -33.46 -8.52 -25.07
C GLY A 11 -32.47 -7.96 -26.10
N ARG A 12 -31.28 -8.55 -26.14
CA ARG A 12 -30.16 -8.20 -27.04
C ARG A 12 -30.51 -8.15 -28.56
N ARG A 13 -31.65 -8.66 -28.99
CA ARG A 13 -32.08 -8.68 -30.41
C ARG A 13 -32.82 -7.42 -30.85
N GLU A 14 -33.33 -6.59 -29.96
CA GLU A 14 -34.01 -5.34 -30.32
C GLU A 14 -33.09 -4.15 -30.51
N PHE A 15 -31.88 -4.18 -29.94
CA PHE A 15 -30.88 -3.11 -30.07
C PHE A 15 -30.24 -3.03 -31.47
N ILE A 16 -30.35 -4.09 -32.31
CA ILE A 16 -29.72 -4.15 -33.64
C ILE A 16 -30.63 -3.68 -34.75
N LYS A 17 -31.94 -3.50 -34.51
CA LYS A 17 -32.92 -3.17 -35.55
C LYS A 17 -33.23 -1.68 -35.73
N THR A 18 -32.72 -0.80 -34.90
CA THR A 18 -33.04 0.65 -34.96
C THR A 18 -31.93 1.54 -35.53
N GLY A 19 -30.89 0.96 -36.10
CA GLY A 19 -29.71 1.69 -36.61
C GLY A 19 -29.48 1.66 -38.12
N ALA A 20 -30.50 1.37 -38.92
CA ALA A 20 -30.35 1.39 -40.38
C ALA A 20 -31.54 2.10 -41.02
N LEU A 21 -31.40 3.39 -41.31
CA LEU A 21 -32.02 4.13 -42.43
C LEU A 21 -31.93 5.64 -42.17
N ALA A 22 -30.90 6.28 -42.72
CA ALA A 22 -30.99 7.63 -43.29
C ALA A 22 -29.67 8.03 -43.91
N GLY A 23 -29.61 8.09 -45.20
CA GLY A 23 -29.24 9.24 -45.96
C GLY A 23 -27.87 9.25 -46.63
N LEU A 24 -27.85 8.84 -47.87
CA LEU A 24 -26.79 9.17 -48.86
C LEU A 24 -26.58 10.69 -48.96
N GLY A 25 -25.33 11.13 -48.79
CA GLY A 25 -24.89 12.49 -49.10
C GLY A 25 -23.39 12.46 -49.38
N VAL A 26 -23.05 12.58 -50.65
CA VAL A 26 -21.68 12.65 -51.21
C VAL A 26 -20.95 13.90 -50.69
N GLY A 27 -19.74 13.73 -50.18
CA GLY A 27 -18.81 14.80 -49.84
C GLY A 27 -17.44 14.23 -49.52
N LEU A 28 -16.62 13.98 -50.54
CA LEU A 28 -15.19 13.71 -50.35
C LEU A 28 -14.50 14.99 -49.90
N ALA A 29 -14.43 15.22 -48.60
CA ALA A 29 -13.49 16.15 -47.99
C ALA A 29 -12.35 15.33 -47.42
N THR A 30 -11.20 15.35 -48.04
CA THR A 30 -9.95 14.83 -47.49
C THR A 30 -9.58 15.66 -46.26
N LEU A 31 -10.11 15.29 -45.11
CA LEU A 31 -9.61 15.76 -43.84
C LEU A 31 -8.31 15.04 -43.53
N THR A 32 -7.18 15.60 -44.00
CA THR A 32 -5.90 15.36 -43.38
C THR A 32 -5.91 16.00 -41.98
N GLY A 33 -6.60 15.38 -41.09
CA GLY A 33 -6.52 15.67 -39.68
C GLY A 33 -5.16 15.19 -39.21
N SER A 34 -4.17 16.09 -39.15
CA SER A 34 -2.98 15.88 -38.37
C SER A 34 -3.46 15.57 -36.96
N ALA A 35 -3.36 14.29 -36.54
CA ALA A 35 -3.50 13.93 -35.17
C ALA A 35 -2.40 14.71 -34.43
N SER A 36 -2.74 15.85 -33.84
CA SER A 36 -1.88 16.51 -32.87
C SER A 36 -1.60 15.47 -31.80
N ALA A 37 -0.38 14.96 -31.78
CA ALA A 37 0.11 14.17 -30.66
C ALA A 37 -0.11 15.04 -29.42
N SER A 38 -1.11 14.73 -28.62
CA SER A 38 -1.36 15.44 -27.38
C SER A 38 -0.10 15.26 -26.52
N VAL A 39 0.60 16.36 -26.26
CA VAL A 39 1.71 16.36 -25.31
C VAL A 39 1.18 15.73 -24.02
N PRO A 40 1.85 14.69 -23.51
CA PRO A 40 1.40 14.07 -22.25
C PRO A 40 1.27 15.17 -21.19
N PRO A 41 0.20 15.17 -20.41
CA PRO A 41 0.02 16.21 -19.40
C PRO A 41 1.18 16.17 -18.42
N THR A 42 1.74 17.32 -18.10
CA THR A 42 2.86 17.48 -17.15
C THR A 42 2.57 16.69 -15.86
N PRO A 43 3.46 15.80 -15.41
CA PRO A 43 3.31 15.06 -14.16
C PRO A 43 3.12 16.02 -13.00
N ARG A 44 2.08 15.82 -12.19
CA ARG A 44 1.83 16.62 -10.99
C ARG A 44 0.71 16.01 -10.16
N VAL A 45 0.68 16.37 -8.88
CA VAL A 45 -0.49 16.09 -8.02
C VAL A 45 -1.70 16.85 -8.55
N ARG A 46 -2.80 16.13 -8.75
CA ARG A 46 -4.08 16.68 -9.25
C ARG A 46 -5.21 16.60 -8.23
N ARG A 47 -5.02 15.84 -7.15
CA ARG A 47 -5.99 15.68 -6.08
C ARG A 47 -5.32 15.72 -4.73
N TYR A 48 -5.91 16.51 -3.83
CA TYR A 48 -5.60 16.46 -2.39
C TYR A 48 -6.83 15.93 -1.66
N ALA A 49 -6.66 14.80 -0.98
CA ALA A 49 -7.73 14.13 -0.26
C ALA A 49 -7.73 14.53 1.22
N PRO A 50 -8.91 14.71 1.82
CA PRO A 50 -9.01 14.84 3.27
C PRO A 50 -8.59 13.53 3.92
N LEU A 51 -7.73 13.58 4.93
CA LEU A 51 -7.26 12.40 5.67
C LEU A 51 -8.12 12.19 6.92
N GLY A 52 -9.19 11.43 6.76
CA GLY A 52 -10.14 11.16 7.84
C GLY A 52 -10.56 12.44 8.59
N ARG A 53 -10.60 12.36 9.94
CA ARG A 53 -10.94 13.47 10.83
C ARG A 53 -9.80 14.44 11.15
N THR A 54 -8.61 14.23 10.58
CA THR A 54 -7.40 15.02 10.93
C THR A 54 -7.44 16.47 10.45
N GLY A 55 -8.30 16.79 9.50
CA GLY A 55 -8.32 18.10 8.83
C GLY A 55 -7.20 18.31 7.82
N MET A 56 -6.25 17.39 7.70
CA MET A 56 -5.17 17.45 6.69
C MET A 56 -5.73 17.13 5.30
N LYS A 57 -5.25 17.87 4.29
CA LYS A 57 -5.50 17.56 2.87
C LYS A 57 -4.18 17.13 2.25
N ILE A 58 -4.04 15.85 2.02
CA ILE A 58 -2.79 15.22 1.54
C ILE A 58 -2.89 14.86 0.06
N SER A 59 -1.74 14.84 -0.64
CA SER A 59 -1.65 14.34 -2.01
C SER A 59 -2.14 12.90 -2.08
N ASP A 60 -2.98 12.58 -3.06
CA ASP A 60 -3.56 11.23 -3.23
C ASP A 60 -2.52 10.17 -3.58
N ILE A 61 -1.41 10.59 -4.18
CA ILE A 61 -0.19 9.80 -4.37
C ILE A 61 0.92 10.56 -3.62
N SER A 62 1.51 9.90 -2.63
CA SER A 62 2.39 10.50 -1.64
C SER A 62 3.75 9.78 -1.58
N PHE A 63 4.75 10.47 -1.02
CA PHE A 63 6.14 10.01 -1.01
C PHE A 63 6.39 8.99 0.08
N GLY A 64 6.74 7.76 -0.28
CA GLY A 64 7.30 6.74 0.61
C GLY A 64 8.82 6.77 0.58
N ALA A 65 9.45 6.97 1.72
CA ALA A 65 10.88 7.18 1.84
C ALA A 65 11.63 5.97 2.43
N ASP A 66 11.09 4.75 2.30
CA ASP A 66 11.66 3.54 2.91
C ASP A 66 13.09 3.20 2.43
N GLN A 67 13.47 3.64 1.22
CA GLN A 67 14.79 3.43 0.63
C GLN A 67 15.57 4.74 0.42
N LEU A 68 15.06 5.86 0.92
CA LEU A 68 15.67 7.17 0.73
C LEU A 68 16.97 7.29 1.54
N THR A 69 18.00 7.83 0.90
CA THR A 69 19.27 8.15 1.53
C THR A 69 19.65 9.63 1.28
N PRO A 70 20.59 10.22 2.04
CA PRO A 70 20.98 11.62 1.84
C PRO A 70 21.52 11.95 0.44
N SER A 71 21.99 10.97 -0.31
CA SER A 71 22.41 11.18 -1.70
C SER A 71 21.25 11.39 -2.69
N GLN A 72 19.99 11.22 -2.24
CA GLN A 72 18.78 11.27 -3.06
C GLN A 72 17.83 12.41 -2.67
N GLU A 73 18.32 13.44 -1.99
CA GLU A 73 17.50 14.61 -1.58
C GLU A 73 16.83 15.32 -2.76
N ASP A 74 17.44 15.23 -3.95
CA ASP A 74 16.88 15.79 -5.18
C ASP A 74 15.53 15.16 -5.58
N LEU A 75 15.28 13.91 -5.20
CA LEU A 75 13.99 13.24 -5.43
C LEU A 75 12.90 13.87 -4.57
N VAL A 76 13.22 14.24 -3.33
CA VAL A 76 12.29 14.92 -2.43
C VAL A 76 11.95 16.31 -2.96
N HIS A 77 12.95 17.05 -3.45
CA HIS A 77 12.71 18.35 -4.08
C HIS A 77 11.83 18.22 -5.31
N HIS A 78 12.13 17.27 -6.20
CA HIS A 78 11.33 17.01 -7.40
C HIS A 78 9.87 16.66 -7.05
N ALA A 79 9.66 15.76 -6.10
CA ALA A 79 8.33 15.37 -5.64
C ALA A 79 7.55 16.57 -5.05
N PHE A 80 8.21 17.37 -4.22
CA PHE A 80 7.61 18.59 -3.65
C PHE A 80 7.21 19.59 -4.74
N ASP A 81 8.07 19.83 -5.73
CA ASP A 81 7.82 20.77 -6.82
C ASP A 81 6.65 20.33 -7.72
N LEU A 82 6.41 19.00 -7.82
CA LEU A 82 5.25 18.42 -8.49
C LEU A 82 3.99 18.40 -7.64
N GLY A 83 4.04 18.90 -6.41
CA GLY A 83 2.89 19.12 -5.53
C GLY A 83 2.67 18.01 -4.49
N ILE A 84 3.58 17.06 -4.33
CA ILE A 84 3.50 16.10 -3.22
C ILE A 84 3.68 16.87 -1.92
N ASN A 85 2.75 16.70 -0.99
CA ASN A 85 2.74 17.38 0.30
C ASN A 85 2.68 16.42 1.51
N TYR A 86 2.72 15.11 1.30
CA TYR A 86 2.74 14.12 2.36
C TYR A 86 3.95 13.19 2.17
N PHE A 87 4.83 13.17 3.18
CA PHE A 87 6.09 12.44 3.18
C PHE A 87 6.11 11.45 4.34
N ASP A 88 6.31 10.18 4.01
CA ASP A 88 6.25 9.08 4.96
C ASP A 88 7.63 8.45 5.14
N THR A 89 8.10 8.40 6.39
CA THR A 89 9.34 7.74 6.80
C THR A 89 9.19 6.93 8.09
N ALA A 90 10.27 6.40 8.63
CA ALA A 90 10.35 5.72 9.91
C ALA A 90 11.79 5.77 10.45
N GLU A 91 11.96 5.66 11.78
CA GLU A 91 13.28 5.62 12.42
C GLU A 91 14.17 4.48 11.94
N THR A 92 13.55 3.36 11.51
CA THR A 92 14.27 2.17 11.03
C THR A 92 14.67 2.25 9.56
N TYR A 93 14.08 3.17 8.78
CA TYR A 93 14.33 3.24 7.34
C TYR A 93 15.77 3.69 7.05
N ALA A 94 16.50 2.84 6.34
CA ALA A 94 17.92 3.02 6.06
C ALA A 94 18.76 3.36 7.34
N GLY A 95 18.35 2.83 8.52
CA GLY A 95 19.03 3.11 9.79
C GLY A 95 18.92 4.56 10.26
N GLY A 96 17.85 5.26 9.87
CA GLY A 96 17.60 6.68 10.18
C GLY A 96 18.08 7.65 9.10
N GLU A 97 18.75 7.17 8.07
CA GLU A 97 19.21 8.01 6.95
C GLU A 97 18.04 8.60 6.17
N SER A 98 16.92 7.87 6.07
CA SER A 98 15.70 8.35 5.41
C SER A 98 15.14 9.60 6.10
N GLU A 99 15.08 9.61 7.44
CA GLU A 99 14.64 10.80 8.18
C GLU A 99 15.64 11.96 8.02
N THR A 100 16.94 11.68 8.00
CA THR A 100 17.97 12.70 7.78
C THR A 100 17.85 13.32 6.39
N ALA A 101 17.65 12.53 5.36
CA ALA A 101 17.47 13.01 3.98
C ALA A 101 16.21 13.88 3.85
N LEU A 102 15.10 13.46 4.44
CA LEU A 102 13.87 14.29 4.46
C LEU A 102 14.08 15.60 5.22
N GLY A 103 14.76 15.55 6.39
CA GLY A 103 15.06 16.74 7.19
C GLY A 103 15.89 17.76 6.41
N ASN A 104 16.89 17.30 5.68
CA ASN A 104 17.71 18.15 4.82
C ASN A 104 16.90 18.77 3.68
N ALA A 105 16.21 17.94 2.92
CA ALA A 105 15.48 18.35 1.71
C ALA A 105 14.27 19.26 2.00
N LEU A 106 13.62 19.09 3.15
CA LEU A 106 12.44 19.85 3.56
C LEU A 106 12.77 21.07 4.43
N ARG A 107 14.02 21.39 4.64
CA ARG A 107 14.44 22.58 5.38
C ARG A 107 13.82 23.86 4.77
N GLY A 108 13.14 24.65 5.61
CA GLY A 108 12.41 25.85 5.18
C GLY A 108 11.11 25.59 4.41
N LYS A 109 10.67 24.32 4.34
CA LYS A 109 9.42 23.92 3.70
C LYS A 109 8.46 23.19 4.66
N ARG A 110 8.82 23.04 5.94
CA ARG A 110 8.10 22.23 6.95
C ARG A 110 6.60 22.57 7.06
N ASP A 111 6.28 23.84 6.99
CA ASP A 111 4.92 24.39 7.06
C ASP A 111 4.07 24.10 5.80
N LYS A 112 4.70 23.66 4.72
CA LYS A 112 4.05 23.36 3.43
C LYS A 112 3.77 21.87 3.23
N VAL A 113 4.22 21.02 4.15
CA VAL A 113 4.13 19.58 4.03
C VAL A 113 3.55 18.94 5.30
N PHE A 114 3.01 17.75 5.14
CA PHE A 114 2.66 16.84 6.22
C PHE A 114 3.73 15.75 6.28
N LEU A 115 4.31 15.58 7.44
CA LEU A 115 5.44 14.69 7.67
C LEU A 115 5.05 13.62 8.69
N THR A 116 5.35 12.36 8.37
CA THR A 116 5.08 11.26 9.28
C THR A 116 6.32 10.45 9.56
N SER A 117 6.42 9.93 10.77
CA SER A 117 7.43 8.94 11.12
C SER A 117 6.82 7.84 11.99
N LYS A 118 7.60 6.81 12.30
CA LYS A 118 7.13 5.59 12.94
C LYS A 118 8.19 5.01 13.87
N THR A 119 7.73 4.35 14.94
CA THR A 119 8.58 3.55 15.82
C THR A 119 7.97 2.19 16.11
N LEU A 120 8.81 1.23 16.47
CA LEU A 120 8.37 -0.09 16.92
C LEU A 120 8.07 -0.01 18.43
N ALA A 121 6.79 -0.03 18.80
CA ALA A 121 6.40 -0.17 20.19
C ALA A 121 5.88 -1.60 20.46
N TRP A 122 6.60 -2.35 21.28
CA TRP A 122 6.27 -3.70 21.72
C TRP A 122 5.34 -3.69 22.92
N PRO A 123 4.77 -4.85 23.35
CA PRO A 123 3.85 -4.87 24.48
C PRO A 123 4.45 -4.38 25.81
N ASP A 124 5.76 -4.45 25.95
CA ASP A 124 6.53 -4.08 27.13
C ASP A 124 7.34 -2.76 27.00
N THR A 125 7.36 -2.18 25.77
CA THR A 125 8.09 -0.92 25.49
C THR A 125 7.54 0.20 26.36
N LYS A 126 8.42 0.90 27.08
CA LYS A 126 8.05 1.96 28.00
C LYS A 126 7.84 3.30 27.30
N LYS A 127 6.94 4.11 27.86
CA LYS A 127 6.66 5.48 27.43
C LYS A 127 7.93 6.31 27.19
N GLY A 128 8.93 6.20 28.09
CA GLY A 128 10.19 6.91 27.97
C GLY A 128 10.99 6.49 26.74
N GLU A 129 11.00 5.20 26.41
CA GLU A 129 11.69 4.66 25.23
C GLU A 129 11.02 5.13 23.95
N ILE A 130 9.68 5.12 23.89
CA ILE A 130 8.91 5.63 22.74
C ILE A 130 9.16 7.13 22.55
N MET A 131 9.22 7.89 23.64
CA MET A 131 9.51 9.33 23.60
C MET A 131 10.94 9.58 23.09
N GLN A 132 11.91 8.80 23.55
CA GLN A 132 13.29 8.90 23.08
C GLN A 132 13.40 8.59 21.58
N ALA A 133 12.67 7.59 21.08
CA ALA A 133 12.59 7.27 19.67
C ALA A 133 12.02 8.45 18.85
N LEU A 134 10.90 9.04 19.30
CA LEU A 134 10.32 10.23 18.67
C LEU A 134 11.30 11.40 18.66
N GLU A 135 11.95 11.70 19.78
CA GLU A 135 12.93 12.79 19.85
C GLU A 135 14.15 12.54 18.96
N GLY A 136 14.55 11.28 18.81
CA GLY A 136 15.54 10.85 17.81
C GLY A 136 15.10 11.18 16.40
N SER A 137 13.87 10.82 16.05
CA SER A 137 13.26 11.13 14.75
C SER A 137 13.20 12.63 14.50
N LEU A 138 12.74 13.43 15.46
CA LEU A 138 12.65 14.89 15.32
C LEU A 138 14.03 15.54 15.08
N ARG A 139 15.07 15.06 15.77
CA ARG A 139 16.46 15.52 15.53
C ARG A 139 16.92 15.21 14.10
N ARG A 140 16.70 13.97 13.58
CA ARG A 140 17.08 13.59 12.22
C ARG A 140 16.28 14.35 11.18
N LEU A 141 15.00 14.53 11.40
CA LEU A 141 14.08 15.30 10.56
C LEU A 141 14.26 16.82 10.65
N GLN A 142 15.07 17.31 11.59
CA GLN A 142 15.34 18.73 11.82
C GLN A 142 14.06 19.57 12.00
N THR A 143 13.12 19.04 12.75
CA THR A 143 11.81 19.65 13.02
C THR A 143 11.43 19.48 14.48
N ASP A 144 10.55 20.33 14.98
CA ASP A 144 10.00 20.25 16.34
C ASP A 144 8.79 19.30 16.45
N HIS A 145 8.18 18.92 15.31
CA HIS A 145 7.02 18.03 15.30
C HIS A 145 6.91 17.21 14.03
N VAL A 146 6.18 16.09 14.12
CA VAL A 146 5.61 15.35 12.98
C VAL A 146 4.08 15.40 13.03
N ASP A 147 3.43 15.32 11.87
CA ASP A 147 1.97 15.40 11.82
C ASP A 147 1.31 14.11 12.30
N VAL A 148 1.81 12.96 11.88
CA VAL A 148 1.33 11.64 12.36
C VAL A 148 2.51 10.80 12.83
N TYR A 149 2.40 10.24 14.04
CA TYR A 149 3.39 9.28 14.53
C TYR A 149 2.77 7.90 14.67
N PHE A 150 3.37 6.90 14.00
CA PHE A 150 2.80 5.58 13.88
C PHE A 150 3.43 4.56 14.82
N ASN A 151 2.63 3.66 15.41
CA ASN A 151 3.11 2.36 15.86
C ASN A 151 3.36 1.50 14.63
N HIS A 152 4.63 1.15 14.39
CA HIS A 152 5.13 0.64 13.13
C HIS A 152 4.94 -0.86 12.97
N ALA A 153 4.48 -1.31 11.81
CA ALA A 153 4.43 -2.71 11.38
C ALA A 153 3.77 -3.65 12.41
N VAL A 154 2.61 -3.22 12.93
CA VAL A 154 1.87 -3.98 13.93
C VAL A 154 1.28 -5.24 13.30
N ASN A 155 1.61 -6.39 13.89
CA ASN A 155 1.09 -7.71 13.50
C ASN A 155 0.61 -8.53 14.71
N ASP A 156 0.48 -7.90 15.87
CA ASP A 156 -0.03 -8.52 17.10
C ASP A 156 -0.85 -7.47 17.86
N VAL A 157 -2.08 -7.81 18.19
CA VAL A 157 -2.98 -6.97 18.99
C VAL A 157 -2.40 -6.66 20.36
N ALA A 158 -1.54 -7.51 20.93
CA ALA A 158 -0.88 -7.26 22.20
C ALA A 158 -0.07 -5.96 22.19
N ARG A 159 0.55 -5.58 21.06
CA ARG A 159 1.26 -4.30 20.90
C ARG A 159 0.35 -3.09 21.02
N LEU A 160 -0.91 -3.23 20.58
CA LEU A 160 -1.93 -2.17 20.66
C LEU A 160 -2.58 -2.08 22.04
N LYS A 161 -2.37 -3.07 22.91
CA LYS A 161 -2.85 -3.06 24.31
C LYS A 161 -1.85 -2.44 25.27
N ASN A 162 -0.66 -2.07 24.82
CA ASN A 162 0.36 -1.44 25.65
C ASN A 162 -0.12 -0.06 26.14
N PRO A 163 -0.38 0.14 27.46
CA PRO A 163 -0.85 1.42 27.99
C PRO A 163 0.18 2.54 27.86
N GLU A 164 1.46 2.20 27.86
CA GLU A 164 2.59 3.14 27.73
C GLU A 164 2.55 3.88 26.39
N TRP A 165 2.06 3.23 25.30
CA TRP A 165 1.84 3.88 24.02
C TRP A 165 0.83 5.04 24.11
N TYR A 166 -0.27 4.82 24.80
CA TYR A 166 -1.33 5.83 24.94
C TYR A 166 -0.89 7.00 25.81
N GLU A 167 -0.20 6.71 26.92
CA GLU A 167 0.37 7.74 27.79
C GLU A 167 1.45 8.55 27.07
N PHE A 168 2.29 7.90 26.26
CA PHE A 168 3.24 8.56 25.38
C PHE A 168 2.50 9.49 24.42
N ALA A 169 1.50 8.98 23.69
CA ALA A 169 0.76 9.74 22.68
C ALA A 169 0.11 11.01 23.26
N GLU A 170 -0.54 10.90 24.43
CA GLU A 170 -1.11 12.06 25.13
C GLU A 170 -0.05 13.08 25.53
N THR A 171 1.09 12.60 26.03
CA THR A 171 2.19 13.48 26.43
C THR A 171 2.82 14.18 25.22
N ALA A 172 3.09 13.44 24.15
CA ALA A 172 3.69 13.99 22.92
C ALA A 172 2.75 14.99 22.21
N LYS A 173 1.42 14.73 22.22
CA LYS A 173 0.41 15.68 21.72
C LYS A 173 0.39 16.95 22.57
N LYS A 174 0.39 16.85 23.89
CA LYS A 174 0.44 18.01 24.81
C LYS A 174 1.71 18.86 24.63
N GLN A 175 2.83 18.22 24.31
CA GLN A 175 4.11 18.90 24.03
C GLN A 175 4.20 19.46 22.61
N GLY A 176 3.19 19.24 21.78
CA GLY A 176 3.18 19.67 20.38
C GLY A 176 4.13 18.89 19.46
N LYS A 177 4.74 17.79 19.93
CA LYS A 177 5.69 16.98 19.16
C LYS A 177 5.03 16.11 18.09
N ILE A 178 3.76 15.73 18.30
CA ILE A 178 2.91 15.05 17.33
C ILE A 178 1.53 15.67 17.32
N ARG A 179 0.87 15.66 16.16
CA ARG A 179 -0.53 16.12 16.05
C ARG A 179 -1.51 14.95 16.18
N PHE A 180 -1.21 13.86 15.50
CA PHE A 180 -2.05 12.66 15.39
C PHE A 180 -1.23 11.40 15.63
N THR A 181 -1.95 10.30 15.95
CA THR A 181 -1.38 8.97 16.08
C THR A 181 -1.90 8.05 14.99
N GLY A 182 -1.06 7.11 14.57
CA GLY A 182 -1.43 6.11 13.58
C GLY A 182 -0.95 4.71 13.94
N VAL A 183 -1.48 3.74 13.23
CA VAL A 183 -1.00 2.36 13.24
C VAL A 183 -0.69 1.93 11.81
N SER A 184 0.46 1.29 11.61
CA SER A 184 0.80 0.72 10.31
C SER A 184 0.89 -0.80 10.38
N GLY A 185 0.48 -1.48 9.30
CA GLY A 185 0.53 -2.94 9.22
C GLY A 185 0.43 -3.47 7.79
N HIS A 186 1.00 -4.66 7.59
CA HIS A 186 1.01 -5.32 6.28
C HIS A 186 1.19 -6.85 6.36
N ALA A 187 1.17 -7.42 7.56
CA ALA A 187 1.45 -8.83 7.82
C ALA A 187 0.17 -9.67 7.96
N GLY A 188 0.28 -10.91 8.41
CA GLY A 188 -0.80 -11.89 8.44
C GLY A 188 -2.01 -11.49 9.30
N HIS A 189 -1.78 -10.87 10.46
CA HIS A 189 -2.82 -10.44 11.42
C HIS A 189 -3.29 -9.00 11.22
N LEU A 190 -3.08 -8.43 10.03
CA LEU A 190 -3.42 -7.04 9.71
C LEU A 190 -4.88 -6.70 10.05
N ILE A 191 -5.82 -7.55 9.67
CA ILE A 191 -7.27 -7.31 9.85
C ILE A 191 -7.60 -7.17 11.33
N GLU A 192 -7.15 -8.09 12.16
CA GLU A 192 -7.38 -8.10 13.60
C GLU A 192 -6.78 -6.86 14.27
N CYS A 193 -5.56 -6.51 13.89
CA CYS A 193 -4.86 -5.35 14.43
C CYS A 193 -5.57 -4.04 14.06
N LEU A 194 -6.00 -3.89 12.81
CA LEU A 194 -6.71 -2.68 12.39
C LEU A 194 -8.11 -2.59 13.01
N ASP A 195 -8.85 -3.70 13.08
CA ASP A 195 -10.15 -3.74 13.76
C ASP A 195 -10.03 -3.26 15.20
N TYR A 196 -9.07 -3.82 15.95
CA TYR A 196 -8.82 -3.42 17.34
C TYR A 196 -8.41 -1.94 17.43
N ALA A 197 -7.48 -1.49 16.60
CA ALA A 197 -7.02 -0.10 16.61
C ALA A 197 -8.17 0.90 16.40
N ILE A 198 -9.06 0.62 15.45
CA ILE A 198 -10.22 1.47 15.16
C ILE A 198 -11.18 1.49 16.35
N ASP A 199 -11.46 0.32 16.97
CA ASP A 199 -12.35 0.21 18.13
C ASP A 199 -11.86 0.98 19.36
N THR A 200 -10.55 1.14 19.52
CA THR A 200 -10.02 1.96 20.64
C THR A 200 -10.39 3.44 20.53
N GLY A 201 -10.69 3.93 19.34
CA GLY A 201 -10.87 5.36 19.05
C GLY A 201 -9.62 6.23 19.27
N LYS A 202 -8.46 5.61 19.52
CA LYS A 202 -7.20 6.29 19.90
C LYS A 202 -6.26 6.55 18.72
N PHE A 203 -6.53 5.94 17.56
CA PHE A 203 -5.75 6.13 16.34
C PHE A 203 -6.54 6.98 15.35
N ASP A 204 -5.84 7.95 14.75
CA ASP A 204 -6.41 8.93 13.82
C ASP A 204 -6.21 8.50 12.36
N VAL A 205 -5.16 7.70 12.10
CA VAL A 205 -4.77 7.26 10.76
C VAL A 205 -4.35 5.79 10.78
N ILE A 206 -4.78 5.03 9.78
CA ILE A 206 -4.22 3.71 9.47
C ILE A 206 -3.41 3.78 8.19
N LEU A 207 -2.24 3.11 8.19
CA LEU A 207 -1.39 2.91 7.02
C LEU A 207 -1.29 1.40 6.78
N CYS A 208 -1.97 0.89 5.77
CA CYS A 208 -2.13 -0.54 5.58
C CYS A 208 -1.80 -1.01 4.16
N ALA A 209 -1.33 -2.25 4.05
CA ALA A 209 -1.16 -2.87 2.75
C ALA A 209 -2.51 -3.11 2.09
N PHE A 210 -2.70 -2.52 0.91
CA PHE A 210 -3.87 -2.72 0.07
C PHE A 210 -3.50 -2.57 -1.41
N ASN A 211 -3.97 -3.47 -2.24
CA ASN A 211 -3.69 -3.45 -3.67
C ASN A 211 -4.86 -4.10 -4.45
N PHE A 212 -4.82 -3.99 -5.78
CA PHE A 212 -5.87 -4.54 -6.66
C PHE A 212 -6.10 -6.03 -6.45
N GLY A 213 -5.12 -6.78 -5.97
CA GLY A 213 -5.23 -8.19 -5.64
C GLY A 213 -6.06 -8.49 -4.38
N GLN A 214 -6.50 -7.49 -3.64
CA GLN A 214 -7.23 -7.64 -2.38
C GLN A 214 -8.65 -7.06 -2.43
N ASP A 215 -9.02 -6.40 -3.53
CA ASP A 215 -10.37 -5.88 -3.72
C ASP A 215 -11.30 -6.95 -4.31
N PRO A 216 -12.31 -7.45 -3.56
CA PRO A 216 -13.26 -8.44 -4.05
C PRO A 216 -14.06 -7.94 -5.26
N HIS A 217 -14.37 -6.65 -5.33
CA HIS A 217 -15.16 -6.08 -6.42
C HIS A 217 -14.40 -6.10 -7.73
N PHE A 218 -13.09 -5.90 -7.70
CA PHE A 218 -12.24 -6.01 -8.89
C PHE A 218 -12.42 -7.38 -9.58
N TYR A 219 -12.48 -8.46 -8.81
CA TYR A 219 -12.61 -9.83 -9.36
C TYR A 219 -14.03 -10.18 -9.79
N GLN A 220 -15.05 -9.68 -9.12
CA GLN A 220 -16.43 -9.93 -9.49
C GLN A 220 -16.79 -9.39 -10.89
N HIS A 221 -16.18 -8.27 -11.27
CA HIS A 221 -16.45 -7.63 -12.56
C HIS A 221 -15.60 -8.17 -13.72
N LEU A 222 -14.40 -8.70 -13.43
CA LEU A 222 -13.41 -9.06 -14.44
C LEU A 222 -13.32 -10.54 -14.75
N LEU A 223 -13.51 -11.38 -13.78
CA LEU A 223 -12.97 -12.73 -13.82
C LEU A 223 -13.96 -13.78 -13.30
N GLY A 224 -15.20 -13.78 -13.76
CA GLY A 224 -16.17 -14.82 -13.37
C GLY A 224 -15.56 -16.24 -13.36
N GLY A 225 -14.71 -16.56 -12.39
CA GLY A 225 -14.11 -17.87 -12.23
C GLY A 225 -12.60 -17.92 -11.93
N PHE A 226 -11.91 -16.79 -11.71
CA PHE A 226 -10.47 -16.84 -11.36
C PHE A 226 -10.23 -16.81 -9.86
N ASP A 227 -9.83 -17.96 -9.29
CA ASP A 227 -9.30 -18.12 -7.93
C ASP A 227 -7.82 -17.66 -7.77
N TRP A 228 -7.31 -16.88 -8.70
CA TRP A 228 -5.88 -16.57 -8.80
C TRP A 228 -5.37 -15.55 -7.80
N VAL A 229 -6.27 -14.83 -7.17
CA VAL A 229 -5.88 -13.76 -6.24
C VAL A 229 -6.65 -13.89 -4.95
N ALA A 230 -5.94 -13.73 -3.86
CA ALA A 230 -6.49 -13.84 -2.53
C ALA A 230 -7.65 -12.88 -2.34
N ARG A 231 -8.82 -13.43 -2.18
CA ARG A 231 -9.94 -12.70 -1.62
C ARG A 231 -9.62 -12.47 -0.14
N GLN A 232 -9.40 -11.23 0.22
CA GLN A 232 -9.32 -10.80 1.62
C GLN A 232 -10.62 -10.04 1.98
N PRO A 233 -11.73 -10.72 2.17
CA PRO A 233 -13.04 -10.07 2.37
C PRO A 233 -13.09 -9.25 3.66
N GLY A 234 -12.21 -9.52 4.61
CA GLY A 234 -12.11 -8.77 5.85
C GLY A 234 -11.52 -7.38 5.68
N LEU A 235 -10.61 -7.16 4.75
CA LEU A 235 -9.92 -5.88 4.62
C LEU A 235 -10.82 -4.74 4.10
N PRO A 236 -11.64 -4.91 3.03
CA PRO A 236 -12.60 -3.89 2.63
C PRO A 236 -13.57 -3.49 3.74
N ARG A 237 -14.03 -4.46 4.55
CA ARG A 237 -14.87 -4.21 5.72
C ARG A 237 -14.16 -3.33 6.77
N VAL A 238 -12.87 -3.59 7.02
CA VAL A 238 -12.07 -2.78 7.96
C VAL A 238 -11.86 -1.37 7.43
N LEU A 239 -11.64 -1.20 6.13
CA LEU A 239 -11.53 0.13 5.51
C LEU A 239 -12.86 0.91 5.60
N GLU A 240 -13.99 0.24 5.41
CA GLU A 240 -15.32 0.84 5.62
C GLU A 240 -15.54 1.25 7.07
N LYS A 241 -15.15 0.39 8.02
CA LYS A 241 -15.18 0.70 9.46
C LYS A 241 -14.30 1.91 9.79
N ALA A 242 -13.07 1.98 9.27
CA ALA A 242 -12.19 3.13 9.45
C ALA A 242 -12.88 4.42 8.96
N ARG A 243 -13.47 4.39 7.77
CA ARG A 243 -14.23 5.51 7.20
C ARG A 243 -15.38 5.95 8.08
N SER A 244 -16.20 5.01 8.59
CA SER A 244 -17.35 5.31 9.45
C SER A 244 -16.94 5.92 10.81
N HIS A 245 -15.73 5.65 11.29
CA HIS A 245 -15.14 6.22 12.50
C HIS A 245 -14.31 7.49 12.25
N GLY A 246 -14.28 7.98 11.01
CA GLY A 246 -13.48 9.16 10.64
C GLY A 246 -11.97 8.92 10.71
N VAL A 247 -11.50 7.67 10.72
CA VAL A 247 -10.08 7.33 10.69
C VAL A 247 -9.57 7.47 9.26
N GLY A 248 -8.46 8.19 9.07
CA GLY A 248 -7.83 8.36 7.77
C GLY A 248 -7.19 7.06 7.27
N VAL A 249 -7.31 6.80 5.97
CA VAL A 249 -6.82 5.57 5.34
C VAL A 249 -5.78 5.90 4.29
N VAL A 250 -4.51 5.58 4.59
CA VAL A 250 -3.42 5.60 3.63
C VAL A 250 -3.03 4.16 3.31
N THR A 251 -2.82 3.86 2.03
CA THR A 251 -2.45 2.51 1.60
C THR A 251 -1.01 2.43 1.13
N MET A 252 -0.39 1.26 1.31
CA MET A 252 0.94 0.92 0.82
C MET A 252 0.94 -0.43 0.11
N LYS A 253 2.06 -0.82 -0.51
CA LYS A 253 2.23 -2.10 -1.25
C LYS A 253 1.21 -2.26 -2.39
N THR A 254 0.89 -1.15 -3.01
CA THR A 254 -0.19 -0.99 -4.00
C THR A 254 0.08 -1.67 -5.34
N LEU A 255 1.34 -2.02 -5.62
CA LEU A 255 1.74 -2.74 -6.84
C LEU A 255 1.60 -4.28 -6.74
N MET A 256 1.09 -4.81 -5.63
CA MET A 256 1.02 -6.26 -5.39
C MET A 256 2.43 -6.90 -5.46
N GLY A 257 3.32 -6.47 -4.59
CA GLY A 257 4.74 -6.78 -4.59
C GLY A 257 5.57 -5.63 -5.14
N ALA A 258 6.85 -5.87 -5.40
CA ALA A 258 7.64 -5.01 -6.25
C ALA A 258 7.19 -5.18 -7.71
N ARG A 259 7.81 -4.48 -8.65
CA ARG A 259 7.59 -4.75 -10.07
C ARG A 259 8.19 -6.11 -10.45
N LEU A 260 7.49 -7.20 -10.08
CA LEU A 260 7.97 -8.57 -10.23
C LEU A 260 8.20 -8.96 -11.70
N ASN A 261 7.56 -8.25 -12.63
CA ASN A 261 7.71 -8.48 -14.06
C ASN A 261 7.83 -7.15 -14.81
N ASP A 262 8.53 -7.17 -15.92
CA ASP A 262 8.48 -6.07 -16.89
C ASP A 262 7.11 -6.08 -17.59
N MET A 263 6.29 -5.10 -17.26
CA MET A 263 4.94 -4.98 -17.80
C MET A 263 4.89 -4.11 -19.07
N ARG A 264 5.98 -3.39 -19.42
CA ARG A 264 6.05 -2.52 -20.61
C ARG A 264 5.63 -3.20 -21.93
N PRO A 265 5.93 -4.50 -22.18
CA PRO A 265 5.44 -5.18 -23.37
C PRO A 265 3.91 -5.28 -23.50
N TYR A 266 3.19 -5.12 -22.39
CA TYR A 266 1.73 -5.23 -22.32
C TYR A 266 1.05 -3.86 -22.20
N GLU A 267 1.78 -2.79 -21.94
CA GLU A 267 1.28 -1.44 -21.81
C GLU A 267 0.79 -0.90 -23.17
N ARG A 268 -0.41 -0.34 -23.21
CA ARG A 268 -1.09 0.18 -24.39
C ARG A 268 -1.80 1.49 -24.06
N GLY A 269 -1.98 2.34 -25.06
CA GLY A 269 -2.76 3.56 -24.92
C GLY A 269 -2.22 4.59 -23.92
N GLY A 270 -0.92 4.48 -23.55
CA GLY A 270 -0.29 5.37 -22.56
C GLY A 270 -0.57 5.01 -21.11
N ALA A 271 -1.30 3.91 -20.86
CA ALA A 271 -1.48 3.41 -19.49
C ALA A 271 -0.27 2.55 -19.09
N THR A 272 0.35 2.86 -17.93
CA THR A 272 1.38 2.00 -17.35
C THR A 272 0.78 1.10 -16.27
N PHE A 273 1.47 -0.01 -15.98
CA PHE A 273 1.04 -0.93 -14.93
C PHE A 273 0.92 -0.24 -13.56
N ALA A 274 1.89 0.59 -13.20
CA ALA A 274 1.86 1.31 -11.93
C ALA A 274 0.64 2.24 -11.84
N GLN A 275 0.37 3.00 -12.91
CA GLN A 275 -0.80 3.89 -12.96
C GLN A 275 -2.11 3.10 -12.89
N ALA A 276 -2.20 1.96 -13.57
CA ALA A 276 -3.36 1.08 -13.50
C ALA A 276 -3.61 0.58 -12.06
N ALA A 277 -2.57 0.10 -11.38
CA ALA A 277 -2.64 -0.36 -9.99
C ALA A 277 -3.06 0.76 -9.04
N PHE A 278 -2.52 1.98 -9.21
CA PHE A 278 -2.87 3.13 -8.36
C PHE A 278 -4.30 3.60 -8.61
N ARG A 279 -4.75 3.68 -9.86
CA ARG A 279 -6.16 4.00 -10.18
C ARG A 279 -7.11 3.00 -9.55
N CYS A 280 -6.78 1.71 -9.57
CA CYS A 280 -7.58 0.70 -8.90
C CYS A 280 -7.68 0.95 -7.39
N VAL A 281 -6.56 1.20 -6.71
CA VAL A 281 -6.53 1.48 -5.27
C VAL A 281 -7.27 2.78 -4.93
N LEU A 282 -7.01 3.86 -5.68
CA LEU A 282 -7.63 5.17 -5.45
C LEU A 282 -9.11 5.24 -5.84
N SER A 283 -9.60 4.27 -6.62
CA SER A 283 -11.03 4.13 -6.93
C SER A 283 -11.85 3.58 -5.76
N HIS A 284 -11.20 2.97 -4.77
CA HIS A 284 -11.87 2.45 -3.59
C HIS A 284 -12.29 3.60 -2.67
N GLN A 285 -13.60 3.75 -2.46
CA GLN A 285 -14.20 4.92 -1.76
C GLN A 285 -13.70 5.13 -0.33
N ASN A 286 -13.16 4.08 0.31
CA ASN A 286 -12.67 4.13 1.70
C ASN A 286 -11.14 4.32 1.78
N VAL A 287 -10.47 4.63 0.66
CA VAL A 287 -9.05 4.97 0.60
C VAL A 287 -8.89 6.47 0.36
N ASP A 288 -8.17 7.16 1.23
CA ASP A 288 -7.92 8.60 1.09
C ASP A 288 -6.73 8.86 0.16
N ALA A 289 -5.63 8.12 0.36
CA ALA A 289 -4.39 8.27 -0.41
C ALA A 289 -3.56 6.97 -0.39
N LEU A 290 -2.53 6.93 -1.21
CA LEU A 290 -1.50 5.91 -1.16
C LEU A 290 -0.11 6.52 -1.00
N ILE A 291 0.81 5.75 -0.38
CA ILE A 291 2.24 6.00 -0.43
C ILE A 291 2.93 4.93 -1.26
N ILE A 292 3.99 5.33 -1.95
CA ILE A 292 4.83 4.44 -2.74
C ILE A 292 6.28 4.88 -2.67
N SER A 293 7.22 3.92 -2.62
CA SER A 293 8.66 4.20 -2.68
C SER A 293 9.01 4.94 -3.97
N MET A 294 9.58 6.13 -3.84
CA MET A 294 9.96 6.99 -4.96
C MET A 294 11.48 7.00 -5.08
N THR A 295 12.00 6.20 -5.98
CA THR A 295 13.45 5.89 -6.10
C THR A 295 14.12 6.54 -7.30
N SER A 296 13.36 7.18 -8.20
CA SER A 296 13.88 7.95 -9.34
C SER A 296 12.88 9.03 -9.77
N ARG A 297 13.35 10.05 -10.50
CA ARG A 297 12.47 11.11 -11.06
C ARG A 297 11.47 10.53 -12.04
N GLU A 298 11.89 9.58 -12.87
CA GLU A 298 11.04 8.92 -13.85
C GLU A 298 9.89 8.16 -13.17
N SER A 299 10.17 7.48 -12.04
CA SER A 299 9.12 6.80 -11.28
C SER A 299 8.14 7.78 -10.63
N ILE A 300 8.62 8.92 -10.12
CA ILE A 300 7.77 9.98 -9.58
C ILE A 300 6.83 10.52 -10.68
N ASP A 301 7.38 10.83 -11.84
CA ASP A 301 6.63 11.35 -12.97
C ASP A 301 5.58 10.35 -13.47
N GLU A 302 5.96 9.08 -13.62
CA GLU A 302 5.06 8.00 -13.97
C GLU A 302 3.90 7.88 -12.97
N TYR A 303 4.22 7.83 -11.67
CA TYR A 303 3.23 7.61 -10.62
C TYR A 303 2.21 8.74 -10.55
N LEU A 304 2.65 9.97 -10.69
CA LEU A 304 1.76 11.14 -10.67
C LEU A 304 0.83 11.21 -11.88
N GLY A 305 1.09 10.45 -12.94
CA GLY A 305 0.16 10.26 -14.05
C GLY A 305 -1.19 9.64 -13.62
N ALA A 306 -1.25 8.95 -12.49
CA ALA A 306 -2.49 8.41 -11.92
C ALA A 306 -3.19 9.36 -10.95
N SER A 307 -2.54 10.44 -10.49
CA SER A 307 -3.13 11.38 -9.53
C SER A 307 -4.40 12.05 -10.07
N GLY A 308 -5.40 12.17 -9.22
CA GLY A 308 -6.72 12.69 -9.56
C GLY A 308 -7.67 11.65 -10.13
N SER A 309 -7.21 10.45 -10.46
CA SER A 309 -8.06 9.39 -10.95
C SER A 309 -8.77 8.67 -9.81
N GLN A 310 -10.10 8.59 -9.92
CA GLN A 310 -10.95 7.85 -8.98
C GLN A 310 -11.71 6.71 -9.67
N ARG A 311 -11.25 6.27 -10.82
CA ARG A 311 -11.87 5.21 -11.62
C ARG A 311 -10.80 4.39 -12.33
N VAL A 312 -11.01 3.09 -12.35
CA VAL A 312 -10.27 2.17 -13.20
C VAL A 312 -10.68 2.43 -14.66
N GLN A 313 -9.73 2.51 -15.56
CA GLN A 313 -9.96 2.69 -16.98
C GLN A 313 -10.05 1.34 -17.68
N ALA A 314 -10.64 1.28 -18.87
CA ALA A 314 -10.79 0.03 -19.61
C ALA A 314 -9.42 -0.59 -19.95
N GLU A 315 -8.43 0.25 -20.21
CA GLU A 315 -7.07 -0.15 -20.56
C GLU A 315 -6.28 -0.70 -19.36
N ASP A 316 -6.69 -0.34 -18.11
CA ASP A 316 -6.03 -0.80 -16.90
C ASP A 316 -6.28 -2.29 -16.63
N LEU A 317 -7.50 -2.73 -16.91
CA LEU A 317 -7.96 -4.07 -16.54
C LEU A 317 -7.12 -5.19 -17.14
N PRO A 318 -6.78 -5.19 -18.44
CA PRO A 318 -5.92 -6.21 -19.04
C PRO A 318 -4.51 -6.23 -18.43
N LEU A 319 -3.97 -5.07 -18.02
CA LEU A 319 -2.66 -4.99 -17.39
C LEU A 319 -2.67 -5.63 -16.01
N LEU A 320 -3.67 -5.29 -15.19
CA LEU A 320 -3.82 -5.83 -13.83
C LEU A 320 -4.10 -7.34 -13.88
N GLU A 321 -4.94 -7.80 -14.81
CA GLU A 321 -5.20 -9.22 -15.01
C GLU A 321 -3.93 -9.95 -15.45
N LYS A 322 -3.19 -9.42 -16.41
CA LYS A 322 -1.94 -10.02 -16.88
C LYS A 322 -0.92 -10.15 -15.76
N TYR A 323 -0.74 -9.10 -14.96
CA TYR A 323 0.16 -9.12 -13.81
C TYR A 323 -0.27 -10.16 -12.77
N ALA A 324 -1.56 -10.21 -12.43
CA ALA A 324 -2.09 -11.18 -11.49
C ALA A 324 -1.88 -12.63 -11.97
N ARG A 325 -2.05 -12.91 -13.27
CA ARG A 325 -1.78 -14.23 -13.86
C ARG A 325 -0.31 -14.61 -13.77
N LEU A 326 0.61 -13.66 -13.99
CA LEU A 326 2.05 -13.92 -13.92
C LEU A 326 2.53 -14.19 -12.51
N ASN A 327 1.93 -13.54 -11.50
CA ASN A 327 2.44 -13.52 -10.13
C ASN A 327 1.52 -14.18 -9.10
N GLY A 328 0.37 -14.69 -9.52
CA GLY A 328 -0.65 -15.22 -8.62
C GLY A 328 -0.17 -16.33 -7.68
N THR A 329 0.78 -17.16 -8.11
CA THR A 329 1.33 -18.27 -7.33
C THR A 329 2.73 -17.97 -6.75
N SER A 330 3.26 -16.77 -6.91
CA SER A 330 4.57 -16.36 -6.38
C SER A 330 4.49 -15.29 -5.30
N TYR A 331 3.38 -14.58 -5.20
CA TYR A 331 3.17 -13.47 -4.27
C TYR A 331 2.42 -13.94 -3.01
N CYS A 332 3.05 -13.80 -1.82
CA CYS A 332 2.37 -14.01 -0.54
C CYS A 332 1.46 -12.82 -0.21
N ARG A 333 0.17 -13.10 0.04
CA ARG A 333 -0.85 -12.04 0.24
C ARG A 333 -0.68 -11.37 1.59
N ASN A 334 -0.79 -10.04 1.61
CA ASN A 334 -0.91 -9.30 2.85
C ASN A 334 -2.22 -9.69 3.56
N ALA A 335 -2.26 -9.56 4.87
CA ALA A 335 -3.39 -9.93 5.70
C ALA A 335 -3.82 -11.42 5.59
N CYS A 336 -2.94 -12.30 5.14
CA CYS A 336 -3.19 -13.74 5.03
C CYS A 336 -2.21 -14.51 5.89
N ASN A 337 -2.73 -15.37 6.75
CA ASN A 337 -1.99 -16.29 7.62
C ASN A 337 -2.52 -17.74 7.53
N ALA A 338 -3.31 -18.07 6.53
CA ALA A 338 -4.02 -19.35 6.38
C ALA A 338 -3.13 -20.60 6.43
N CYS A 339 -1.83 -20.45 6.23
CA CYS A 339 -0.87 -21.57 6.29
C CYS A 339 -0.19 -21.74 7.66
N GLU A 340 -0.34 -20.79 8.59
CA GLU A 340 0.40 -20.81 9.86
C GLU A 340 -0.08 -21.90 10.79
N ASP A 341 -1.38 -22.19 10.83
CA ASP A 341 -1.97 -23.25 11.64
C ASP A 341 -1.45 -24.64 11.27
N ALA A 342 -0.94 -24.81 10.06
CA ALA A 342 -0.35 -26.09 9.65
C ALA A 342 1.06 -26.33 10.24
N CYS A 343 1.69 -25.32 10.85
CA CYS A 343 3.06 -25.41 11.35
C CYS A 343 3.10 -25.80 12.83
N PRO A 344 3.55 -27.02 13.19
CA PRO A 344 3.62 -27.45 14.60
C PRO A 344 4.65 -26.66 15.42
N ALA A 345 5.63 -26.03 14.77
CA ALA A 345 6.61 -25.15 15.41
C ALA A 345 6.11 -23.70 15.51
N GLY A 346 4.92 -23.40 15.00
CA GLY A 346 4.31 -22.08 15.06
C GLY A 346 5.11 -20.99 14.33
N VAL A 347 5.84 -21.34 13.26
CA VAL A 347 6.59 -20.38 12.47
C VAL A 347 5.65 -19.33 11.90
N ALA A 348 5.99 -18.06 12.05
CA ALA A 348 5.26 -16.93 11.48
C ALA A 348 5.51 -16.87 9.95
N ILE A 349 4.91 -17.80 9.22
CA ILE A 349 5.19 -18.06 7.80
C ILE A 349 4.91 -16.80 6.96
N ALA A 350 3.83 -16.08 7.23
CA ALA A 350 3.48 -14.87 6.52
C ALA A 350 4.56 -13.79 6.66
N ASP A 351 5.15 -13.64 7.85
CA ASP A 351 6.23 -12.69 8.12
C ASP A 351 7.54 -13.11 7.45
N VAL A 352 7.87 -14.40 7.50
CA VAL A 352 9.04 -14.96 6.79
C VAL A 352 8.92 -14.70 5.29
N MET A 353 7.75 -14.94 4.70
CA MET A 353 7.54 -14.74 3.27
C MET A 353 7.58 -13.25 2.88
N ARG A 354 7.15 -12.36 3.77
CA ARG A 354 7.26 -10.91 3.55
C ARG A 354 8.71 -10.44 3.57
N THR A 355 9.50 -10.86 4.55
CA THR A 355 10.93 -10.50 4.59
C THR A 355 11.69 -11.07 3.41
N ARG A 356 11.32 -12.28 2.94
CA ARG A 356 11.83 -12.82 1.68
C ARG A 356 11.52 -11.90 0.50
N MET A 357 10.31 -11.38 0.39
CA MET A 357 9.92 -10.45 -0.67
C MET A 357 10.81 -9.19 -0.68
N TYR A 358 11.14 -8.65 0.47
CA TYR A 358 12.05 -7.50 0.52
C TYR A 358 13.44 -7.83 -0.01
N ALA A 359 13.98 -9.01 0.31
CA ALA A 359 15.29 -9.43 -0.18
C ALA A 359 15.29 -9.72 -1.68
N VAL A 360 14.34 -10.54 -2.13
CA VAL A 360 14.37 -11.16 -3.46
C VAL A 360 13.69 -10.27 -4.50
N ASP A 361 12.54 -9.66 -4.14
CA ASP A 361 11.72 -8.94 -5.11
C ASP A 361 12.03 -7.44 -5.10
N TYR A 362 12.36 -6.85 -3.94
CA TYR A 362 12.70 -5.43 -3.81
C TYR A 362 14.21 -5.16 -3.91
N GLY A 363 15.05 -6.20 -3.75
CA GLY A 363 16.50 -6.03 -3.66
C GLY A 363 16.97 -5.33 -2.38
N ALA A 364 16.08 -5.14 -1.40
CA ALA A 364 16.32 -4.42 -0.15
C ALA A 364 16.86 -5.36 0.94
N MET A 365 18.05 -5.95 0.72
CA MET A 365 18.62 -6.99 1.58
C MET A 365 18.79 -6.53 3.03
N ARG A 366 19.26 -5.30 3.27
CA ARG A 366 19.45 -4.75 4.62
C ARG A 366 18.11 -4.73 5.36
N MET A 367 17.08 -4.11 4.77
CA MET A 367 15.73 -4.06 5.33
C MET A 367 15.17 -5.47 5.60
N ALA A 368 15.39 -6.40 4.67
CA ALA A 368 14.93 -7.78 4.82
C ALA A 368 15.55 -8.46 6.03
N ARG A 369 16.86 -8.27 6.26
CA ARG A 369 17.58 -8.84 7.41
C ARG A 369 17.15 -8.20 8.73
N ASP A 370 17.04 -6.87 8.74
CA ASP A 370 16.64 -6.11 9.93
C ASP A 370 15.22 -6.52 10.38
N GLU A 371 14.27 -6.61 9.44
CA GLU A 371 12.92 -7.08 9.76
C GLU A 371 12.86 -8.57 10.09
N TYR A 372 13.67 -9.41 9.43
CA TYR A 372 13.70 -10.84 9.73
C TYR A 372 14.23 -11.13 11.13
N ALA A 373 15.20 -10.36 11.60
CA ALA A 373 15.74 -10.48 12.95
C ALA A 373 14.68 -10.21 14.04
N MET A 374 13.63 -9.44 13.71
CA MET A 374 12.51 -9.16 14.60
C MET A 374 11.40 -10.22 14.58
N VAL A 375 11.47 -11.19 13.68
CA VAL A 375 10.47 -12.28 13.61
C VAL A 375 10.75 -13.29 14.73
N ALA A 376 10.02 -13.20 15.82
CA ALA A 376 10.24 -14.02 17.02
C ALA A 376 10.19 -15.54 16.74
N ARG A 377 9.25 -15.99 15.88
CA ARG A 377 9.11 -17.37 15.44
C ARG A 377 9.49 -17.46 13.96
N ASN A 378 10.77 -17.22 13.69
CA ASN A 378 11.31 -17.25 12.34
C ASN A 378 11.44 -18.69 11.77
N ALA A 379 12.01 -18.82 10.57
CA ALA A 379 12.09 -20.10 9.87
C ALA A 379 13.28 -20.99 10.27
N GLU A 380 13.90 -20.78 11.44
CA GLU A 380 14.99 -21.63 11.94
C GLU A 380 14.52 -23.09 12.07
N ALA A 381 13.33 -23.33 12.64
CA ALA A 381 12.75 -24.66 12.79
C ALA A 381 12.54 -25.37 11.43
N CYS A 382 12.45 -24.63 10.33
CA CYS A 382 12.30 -25.21 8.99
C CYS A 382 13.56 -25.92 8.49
N LEU A 383 14.74 -25.63 9.07
CA LEU A 383 16.02 -26.23 8.68
C LEU A 383 16.05 -27.74 8.96
N SER A 384 15.38 -28.19 10.02
CA SER A 384 15.32 -29.60 10.44
C SER A 384 13.94 -30.23 10.23
N CYS A 385 12.96 -29.53 9.72
CA CYS A 385 11.61 -30.02 9.53
C CYS A 385 11.54 -31.01 8.35
N SER A 386 11.43 -32.29 8.63
CA SER A 386 11.30 -33.37 7.63
C SER A 386 9.86 -33.58 7.16
N ALA A 387 8.87 -33.35 8.05
CA ALA A 387 7.45 -33.59 7.79
C ALA A 387 6.81 -32.58 6.84
N LYS A 388 7.31 -31.33 6.82
CA LYS A 388 6.83 -30.22 5.97
C LYS A 388 5.31 -30.11 5.88
N PRO A 389 4.57 -30.06 6.99
CA PRO A 389 3.11 -30.06 6.98
C PRO A 389 2.52 -28.80 6.31
N CYS A 390 3.31 -27.74 6.16
CA CYS A 390 2.94 -26.54 5.40
C CYS A 390 2.95 -26.75 3.88
N ALA A 391 3.46 -27.89 3.38
CA ALA A 391 3.35 -28.23 1.97
C ALA A 391 1.87 -28.34 1.58
N GLY A 392 1.41 -27.56 0.62
CA GLY A 392 0.02 -27.52 0.21
C GLY A 392 -0.93 -26.74 1.12
N ALA A 393 -0.47 -26.17 2.25
CA ALA A 393 -1.31 -25.38 3.14
C ALA A 393 -1.63 -23.98 2.60
N CYS A 394 -0.89 -23.50 1.60
CA CYS A 394 -1.17 -22.21 0.99
C CYS A 394 -2.38 -22.29 0.06
N PRO A 395 -3.49 -21.56 0.33
CA PRO A 395 -4.66 -21.56 -0.55
C PRO A 395 -4.39 -20.90 -1.91
N HIS A 396 -3.23 -20.23 -2.05
CA HIS A 396 -2.82 -19.54 -3.27
C HIS A 396 -1.71 -20.26 -4.03
N GLY A 397 -1.39 -21.50 -3.64
CA GLY A 397 -0.46 -22.37 -4.36
C GLY A 397 1.02 -22.05 -4.19
N LEU A 398 1.42 -21.21 -3.21
CA LEU A 398 2.84 -21.01 -2.91
C LEU A 398 3.46 -22.31 -2.35
N LYS A 399 4.67 -22.61 -2.79
CA LYS A 399 5.46 -23.74 -2.29
C LYS A 399 6.21 -23.36 -1.01
N ILE A 400 5.47 -23.15 0.08
CA ILE A 400 5.98 -22.65 1.36
C ILE A 400 7.14 -23.51 1.88
N ASP A 401 6.99 -24.82 1.83
CA ASP A 401 7.97 -25.81 2.26
C ASP A 401 9.32 -25.71 1.53
N ALA A 402 9.30 -25.22 0.29
CA ALA A 402 10.48 -24.98 -0.52
C ALA A 402 11.09 -23.59 -0.31
N LEU A 403 10.36 -22.65 0.29
CA LEU A 403 10.77 -21.24 0.40
C LEU A 403 11.28 -20.87 1.80
N THR A 404 10.72 -21.41 2.85
CA THR A 404 10.99 -20.96 4.24
C THR A 404 12.44 -21.23 4.68
N ALA A 405 12.95 -22.46 4.56
CA ALA A 405 14.32 -22.79 4.95
C ALA A 405 15.39 -22.05 4.12
N PRO A 406 15.28 -21.92 2.78
CA PRO A 406 16.17 -21.06 2.00
C PRO A 406 16.12 -19.57 2.41
N THR A 407 14.95 -19.07 2.78
CA THR A 407 14.80 -17.70 3.27
C THR A 407 15.56 -17.49 4.57
N HIS A 408 15.46 -18.44 5.52
CA HIS A 408 16.23 -18.35 6.76
C HIS A 408 17.74 -18.26 6.47
N ARG A 409 18.27 -19.17 5.63
CA ARG A 409 19.70 -19.14 5.26
C ARG A 409 20.10 -17.83 4.61
N LEU A 410 19.29 -17.32 3.68
CA LEU A 410 19.55 -16.07 2.97
C LEU A 410 19.64 -14.86 3.92
N LEU A 411 18.73 -14.79 4.90
CA LEU A 411 18.60 -13.62 5.76
C LEU A 411 19.47 -13.68 7.03
N THR A 412 19.99 -14.86 7.39
CA THR A 412 20.90 -15.05 8.53
C THR A 412 22.36 -15.23 8.12
N SER A 413 22.65 -15.45 6.82
CA SER A 413 24.06 -15.45 6.35
C SER A 413 24.66 -14.05 6.46
N ALA A 414 25.89 -13.98 6.98
CA ALA A 414 26.67 -12.75 7.14
C ALA A 414 26.92 -12.06 5.77
#